data_d51305cba4e66df7acceab9a70750f5f
#
_entry.id   d51305cba4e66df7acceab9a70750f5f
#
_cell.length_a   1.000
_cell.length_b   1.000
_cell.length_c   1.000
_cell.angle_alpha   90.00
_cell.angle_beta   90.00
_cell.angle_gamma   90.00
#
_symmetry.space_group_name_H-M   'P 1'
#
loop_
_entity.id
_entity.type
_entity.pdbx_description
1 polymer ?
#
loop_
_entity_poly.entity_id
_entity_poly.type
_entity_poly.pdbx_seq_one_letter_code
_entity_poly.pdbx_strand_id
1 'polypeptide(L)'
;LLALAMSAVMALSLTACTSGTDNSSSVPEQSSSAAEERATIRVGGLKGPTAMGMVKLMEDDAAGTTANDYEFTLAGSADEINPLLIKGELDIAAVPTNVASVLYNKTEGQVEILALNTLGVLYVVENGDSIQSIEDLRGKTVYSTGQGATPEYALNYILSENGMTVGTDVTVEYKSEHS
;
A
#
# COMPACT_ATOMS: atom_id res chain seq x y z
N LEU A 1 -18.14 9.22 -56.32
CA LEU A 1 -17.26 9.34 -57.50
C LEU A 1 -15.81 9.13 -57.08
N LEU A 2 -15.22 8.14 -57.76
CA LEU A 2 -13.80 7.79 -57.99
C LEU A 2 -12.99 7.41 -56.73
N ALA A 3 -12.65 6.17 -56.46
CA ALA A 3 -12.06 5.04 -57.21
C ALA A 3 -10.59 5.23 -57.60
N LEU A 4 -9.87 4.17 -57.37
CA LEU A 4 -8.55 3.69 -57.85
C LEU A 4 -7.40 3.90 -56.84
N ALA A 5 -6.76 2.86 -56.36
CA ALA A 5 -6.33 1.53 -56.80
C ALA A 5 -4.81 1.41 -56.79
N MET A 6 -4.36 0.28 -56.27
CA MET A 6 -3.10 -0.47 -56.59
C MET A 6 -1.76 0.16 -56.13
N SER A 7 -0.81 -0.58 -55.57
CA SER A 7 -0.25 -1.87 -55.97
C SER A 7 0.58 -2.54 -54.88
N ALA A 8 0.53 -3.85 -54.85
CA ALA A 8 1.41 -4.76 -54.15
C ALA A 8 2.77 -4.84 -54.83
N VAL A 9 3.84 -5.00 -54.05
CA VAL A 9 5.05 -5.66 -54.52
C VAL A 9 5.54 -6.61 -53.40
N MET A 10 5.31 -7.89 -53.62
CA MET A 10 6.02 -9.01 -53.00
C MET A 10 7.39 -9.12 -53.68
N ALA A 11 8.46 -9.21 -52.91
CA ALA A 11 9.72 -9.78 -53.36
C ALA A 11 10.15 -10.86 -52.39
N LEU A 12 9.87 -12.10 -52.73
CA LEU A 12 10.56 -13.28 -52.20
C LEU A 12 12.02 -13.28 -52.74
N SER A 13 12.99 -13.49 -51.87
CA SER A 13 14.29 -13.99 -52.24
C SER A 13 14.68 -15.11 -51.29
N LEU A 14 14.43 -16.34 -51.76
CA LEU A 14 15.15 -17.53 -51.33
C LEU A 14 16.53 -17.50 -51.98
N THR A 15 17.56 -17.69 -51.20
CA THR A 15 18.85 -18.23 -51.73
C THR A 15 19.44 -19.21 -50.75
N ALA A 16 19.86 -20.31 -51.36
CA ALA A 16 20.19 -21.61 -50.85
C ALA A 16 21.49 -21.68 -50.02
N CYS A 17 21.55 -22.78 -49.26
CA CYS A 17 22.75 -23.31 -48.60
C CYS A 17 23.92 -23.59 -49.59
N THR A 18 25.11 -23.25 -49.17
CA THR A 18 26.32 -23.96 -49.61
C THR A 18 27.26 -24.07 -48.42
N SER A 19 27.71 -25.29 -48.17
CA SER A 19 28.65 -25.72 -47.16
C SER A 19 30.08 -25.23 -47.45
N GLY A 20 30.83 -24.88 -46.41
CA GLY A 20 32.28 -24.79 -46.47
C GLY A 20 32.93 -23.96 -45.37
N THR A 21 33.49 -24.66 -44.37
CA THR A 21 34.78 -24.42 -43.70
C THR A 21 35.01 -23.15 -42.88
N ASP A 22 35.16 -23.39 -41.58
CA ASP A 22 35.96 -22.69 -40.56
C ASP A 22 36.45 -21.27 -40.84
N ASN A 23 35.89 -20.32 -40.13
CA ASN A 23 36.70 -19.27 -39.50
C ASN A 23 36.01 -18.68 -38.25
N SER A 24 36.72 -18.85 -37.13
CA SER A 24 36.36 -18.23 -35.83
C SER A 24 36.33 -16.72 -35.97
N SER A 25 35.14 -16.17 -35.97
CA SER A 25 34.95 -14.72 -35.73
C SER A 25 33.91 -14.56 -34.63
N SER A 26 34.40 -14.27 -33.46
CA SER A 26 33.62 -13.84 -32.31
C SER A 26 32.74 -12.65 -32.70
N VAL A 27 31.45 -12.89 -32.85
CA VAL A 27 30.43 -11.84 -32.83
C VAL A 27 30.37 -11.35 -31.38
N PRO A 28 30.58 -10.06 -31.10
CA PRO A 28 30.27 -9.56 -29.78
C PRO A 28 28.76 -9.69 -29.61
N GLU A 29 28.31 -10.53 -28.70
CA GLU A 29 27.00 -10.41 -28.12
C GLU A 29 26.93 -9.02 -27.46
N GLN A 30 26.37 -8.08 -28.17
CA GLN A 30 25.98 -6.81 -27.63
C GLN A 30 24.77 -7.07 -26.72
N SER A 31 25.05 -7.54 -25.50
CA SER A 31 24.14 -7.52 -24.39
C SER A 31 23.82 -6.06 -24.13
N SER A 32 22.82 -5.52 -24.82
CA SER A 32 22.18 -4.29 -24.41
C SER A 32 21.38 -4.60 -23.15
N SER A 33 22.08 -4.65 -22.02
CA SER A 33 21.47 -4.36 -20.74
C SER A 33 20.99 -2.91 -20.83
N ALA A 34 19.79 -2.71 -21.35
CA ALA A 34 19.04 -1.50 -21.05
C ALA A 34 18.92 -1.52 -19.53
N ALA A 35 19.62 -0.63 -18.84
CA ALA A 35 19.36 -0.36 -17.46
C ALA A 35 17.87 0.02 -17.40
N GLU A 36 17.05 -0.82 -16.77
CA GLU A 36 15.65 -0.50 -16.55
C GLU A 36 15.64 0.83 -15.78
N GLU A 37 15.00 1.83 -16.37
CA GLU A 37 14.89 3.14 -15.77
C GLU A 37 14.09 2.99 -14.47
N ARG A 38 14.73 3.22 -13.33
CA ARG A 38 14.10 3.12 -12.02
C ARG A 38 13.08 4.23 -11.89
N ALA A 39 11.84 3.87 -11.60
CA ALA A 39 10.79 4.85 -11.32
C ALA A 39 10.88 5.33 -9.87
N THR A 40 10.60 6.60 -9.62
CA THR A 40 10.40 7.12 -8.27
C THR A 40 8.93 6.93 -7.89
N ILE A 41 8.67 6.21 -6.80
CA ILE A 41 7.33 5.91 -6.28
C ILE A 41 7.15 6.62 -4.93
N ARG A 42 6.17 7.50 -4.84
CA ARG A 42 5.86 8.27 -3.62
C ARG A 42 4.86 7.47 -2.78
N VAL A 43 5.30 7.08 -1.57
CA VAL A 43 4.54 6.19 -0.69
C VAL A 43 4.17 6.91 0.61
N GLY A 44 2.87 7.03 0.87
CA GLY A 44 2.35 7.54 2.13
C GLY A 44 2.02 6.44 3.12
N GLY A 45 2.08 6.75 4.42
CA GLY A 45 1.64 5.82 5.46
C GLY A 45 1.37 6.51 6.79
N LEU A 46 0.60 5.84 7.65
CA LEU A 46 0.37 6.31 9.00
C LEU A 46 1.41 5.72 9.94
N LYS A 47 1.94 6.55 10.84
CA LYS A 47 2.80 6.10 11.94
C LYS A 47 2.08 5.02 12.75
N GLY A 48 2.77 3.95 13.08
CA GLY A 48 2.21 2.80 13.78
C GLY A 48 2.00 1.57 12.89
N PRO A 49 1.03 0.67 13.21
CA PRO A 49 0.86 -0.62 12.54
C PRO A 49 0.75 -0.54 11.02
N THR A 50 0.11 0.49 10.50
CA THR A 50 -0.10 0.69 9.06
C THR A 50 1.23 0.84 8.31
N ALA A 51 2.18 1.63 8.85
CA ALA A 51 3.50 1.78 8.25
C ALA A 51 4.44 0.61 8.57
N MET A 52 4.23 -0.09 9.70
CA MET A 52 5.07 -1.24 10.08
C MET A 52 5.09 -2.34 9.02
N GLY A 53 4.00 -2.54 8.29
CA GLY A 53 3.94 -3.47 7.16
C GLY A 53 4.87 -3.12 5.99
N MET A 54 5.38 -1.88 5.94
CA MET A 54 6.26 -1.39 4.89
C MET A 54 7.74 -1.31 5.30
N VAL A 55 8.08 -1.63 6.56
CA VAL A 55 9.45 -1.45 7.11
C VAL A 55 10.49 -2.19 6.28
N LYS A 56 10.18 -3.40 5.80
CA LYS A 56 11.10 -4.16 4.95
C LYS A 56 11.39 -3.46 3.63
N LEU A 57 10.37 -2.87 3.00
CA LEU A 57 10.54 -2.09 1.79
C LEU A 57 11.39 -0.83 2.05
N MET A 58 11.17 -0.15 3.17
CA MET A 58 11.98 1.01 3.58
C MET A 58 13.45 0.66 3.79
N GLU A 59 13.72 -0.50 4.41
CA GLU A 59 15.07 -1.01 4.62
C GLU A 59 15.75 -1.36 3.29
N ASP A 60 15.05 -2.07 2.40
CA ASP A 60 15.58 -2.47 1.11
C ASP A 60 15.86 -1.28 0.19
N ASP A 61 15.00 -0.26 0.24
CA ASP A 61 15.20 0.98 -0.49
C ASP A 61 16.43 1.74 0.01
N ALA A 62 16.55 1.88 1.34
CA ALA A 62 17.73 2.50 1.95
C ALA A 62 19.04 1.74 1.63
N ALA A 63 18.96 0.42 1.43
CA ALA A 63 20.08 -0.42 1.01
C ALA A 63 20.32 -0.39 -0.52
N GLY A 64 19.45 0.25 -1.29
CA GLY A 64 19.55 0.32 -2.76
C GLY A 64 19.27 -1.02 -3.45
N THR A 65 18.52 -1.93 -2.82
CA THR A 65 18.24 -3.29 -3.33
C THR A 65 16.86 -3.43 -3.97
N THR A 66 16.05 -2.38 -3.94
CA THR A 66 14.74 -2.31 -4.58
C THR A 66 14.84 -2.13 -6.09
N ALA A 67 13.81 -2.55 -6.83
CA ALA A 67 13.73 -2.35 -8.28
C ALA A 67 13.45 -0.89 -8.67
N ASN A 68 12.79 -0.12 -7.80
CA ASN A 68 12.47 1.29 -7.98
C ASN A 68 13.04 2.11 -6.81
N ASP A 69 13.00 3.44 -6.94
CA ASP A 69 13.33 4.37 -5.86
C ASP A 69 12.03 4.75 -5.13
N TYR A 70 12.06 4.82 -3.79
CA TYR A 70 10.86 5.10 -3.00
C TYR A 70 11.04 6.34 -2.13
N GLU A 71 10.05 7.23 -2.18
CA GLU A 71 9.96 8.39 -1.30
C GLU A 71 8.85 8.17 -0.27
N PHE A 72 9.22 8.06 1.02
CA PHE A 72 8.27 7.77 2.08
C PHE A 72 7.82 9.02 2.83
N THR A 73 6.51 9.21 2.96
CA THR A 73 5.86 10.22 3.79
C THR A 73 5.08 9.56 4.91
N LEU A 74 5.48 9.75 6.18
CA LEU A 74 4.78 9.21 7.35
C LEU A 74 4.06 10.33 8.11
N ALA A 75 2.74 10.17 8.27
CA ALA A 75 1.88 11.11 8.97
C ALA A 75 1.26 10.53 10.24
N GLY A 76 0.76 11.40 11.11
CA GLY A 76 0.07 11.00 12.35
C GLY A 76 -1.37 10.56 12.11
N SER A 77 -2.00 11.07 11.05
CA SER A 77 -3.43 10.84 10.78
C SER A 77 -3.72 10.62 9.29
N ALA A 78 -4.85 9.98 9.00
CA ALA A 78 -5.32 9.78 7.63
C ALA A 78 -5.69 11.11 6.95
N ASP A 79 -6.08 12.12 7.71
CA ASP A 79 -6.45 13.43 7.18
C ASP A 79 -5.27 14.17 6.54
N GLU A 80 -4.04 13.82 6.91
CA GLU A 80 -2.83 14.34 6.29
C GLU A 80 -2.47 13.59 5.00
N ILE A 81 -2.69 12.27 4.95
CA ILE A 81 -2.33 11.41 3.81
C ILE A 81 -3.37 11.42 2.69
N ASN A 82 -4.67 11.37 3.05
CA ASN A 82 -5.75 11.24 2.07
C ASN A 82 -5.76 12.35 1.01
N PRO A 83 -5.59 13.64 1.36
CA PRO A 83 -5.54 14.71 0.36
C PRO A 83 -4.37 14.57 -0.62
N LEU A 84 -3.21 14.08 -0.17
CA LEU A 84 -2.04 13.89 -1.01
C LEU A 84 -2.29 12.79 -2.04
N LEU A 85 -2.90 11.68 -1.63
CA LEU A 85 -3.27 10.60 -2.53
C LEU A 85 -4.31 11.05 -3.58
N ILE A 86 -5.36 11.74 -3.14
CA ILE A 86 -6.43 12.24 -4.04
C ILE A 86 -5.89 13.23 -5.07
N LYS A 87 -4.90 14.06 -4.72
CA LYS A 87 -4.26 15.03 -5.62
C LYS A 87 -3.20 14.40 -6.53
N GLY A 88 -2.86 13.11 -6.35
CA GLY A 88 -1.77 12.47 -7.06
C GLY A 88 -0.38 12.93 -6.61
N GLU A 89 -0.27 13.48 -5.40
CA GLU A 89 1.02 13.80 -4.76
C GLU A 89 1.66 12.55 -4.11
N LEU A 90 0.88 11.47 -3.92
CA LEU A 90 1.32 10.13 -3.58
C LEU A 90 0.81 9.15 -4.64
N ASP A 91 1.61 8.12 -4.92
CA ASP A 91 1.27 7.05 -5.84
C ASP A 91 0.64 5.86 -5.10
N ILE A 92 1.11 5.60 -3.88
CA ILE A 92 0.62 4.53 -3.00
C ILE A 92 0.43 5.09 -1.59
N ALA A 93 -0.59 4.62 -0.89
CA ALA A 93 -0.77 4.96 0.53
C ALA A 93 -1.21 3.73 1.35
N ALA A 94 -0.57 3.53 2.50
CA ALA A 94 -1.00 2.58 3.51
C ALA A 94 -1.92 3.28 4.51
N VAL A 95 -3.19 2.91 4.48
CA VAL A 95 -4.26 3.51 5.31
C VAL A 95 -5.14 2.41 5.92
N PRO A 96 -5.92 2.70 6.98
CA PRO A 96 -6.92 1.76 7.49
C PRO A 96 -7.91 1.32 6.41
N THR A 97 -8.37 0.07 6.47
CA THR A 97 -9.24 -0.53 5.43
C THR A 97 -10.56 0.21 5.24
N ASN A 98 -11.16 0.72 6.31
CA ASN A 98 -12.37 1.55 6.22
C ASN A 98 -12.09 2.88 5.49
N VAL A 99 -10.94 3.50 5.71
CA VAL A 99 -10.50 4.71 5.00
C VAL A 99 -10.29 4.41 3.52
N ALA A 100 -9.62 3.29 3.19
CA ALA A 100 -9.45 2.86 1.81
C ALA A 100 -10.79 2.68 1.07
N SER A 101 -11.79 2.07 1.73
CA SER A 101 -13.14 1.93 1.19
C SER A 101 -13.81 3.28 0.92
N VAL A 102 -13.63 4.26 1.82
CA VAL A 102 -14.16 5.62 1.64
C VAL A 102 -13.46 6.31 0.46
N LEU A 103 -12.14 6.17 0.35
CA LEU A 103 -11.36 6.74 -0.76
C LEU A 103 -11.79 6.15 -2.11
N TYR A 104 -11.92 4.81 -2.21
CA TYR A 104 -12.42 4.15 -3.41
C TYR A 104 -13.77 4.73 -3.87
N ASN A 105 -14.73 4.84 -2.94
CA ASN A 105 -16.05 5.37 -3.27
C ASN A 105 -16.02 6.86 -3.64
N LYS A 106 -15.25 7.69 -2.91
CA LYS A 106 -15.17 9.13 -3.17
C LYS A 106 -14.45 9.48 -4.47
N THR A 107 -13.54 8.63 -4.91
CA THR A 107 -12.79 8.81 -6.15
C THR A 107 -13.40 8.05 -7.32
N GLU A 108 -14.60 7.48 -7.15
CA GLU A 108 -15.30 6.71 -8.18
C GLU A 108 -14.41 5.59 -8.76
N GLY A 109 -13.61 4.93 -7.90
CA GLY A 109 -12.72 3.85 -8.27
C GLY A 109 -11.37 4.28 -8.87
N GLN A 110 -11.00 5.56 -8.83
CA GLN A 110 -9.68 6.01 -9.29
C GLN A 110 -8.57 5.60 -8.32
N VAL A 111 -8.90 5.40 -7.04
CA VAL A 111 -8.01 4.82 -6.04
C VAL A 111 -8.40 3.35 -5.86
N GLU A 112 -7.46 2.45 -6.09
CA GLU A 112 -7.66 1.00 -5.99
C GLU A 112 -6.98 0.42 -4.74
N ILE A 113 -7.53 -0.67 -4.20
CA ILE A 113 -6.93 -1.40 -3.08
C ILE A 113 -6.04 -2.50 -3.65
N LEU A 114 -4.74 -2.38 -3.45
CA LEU A 114 -3.76 -3.33 -3.96
C LEU A 114 -3.60 -4.55 -3.05
N ALA A 115 -3.52 -4.33 -1.74
CA ALA A 115 -3.27 -5.41 -0.78
C ALA A 115 -3.65 -5.00 0.66
N LEU A 116 -3.78 -6.00 1.54
CA LEU A 116 -3.73 -5.83 2.99
C LEU A 116 -2.30 -6.10 3.44
N ASN A 117 -1.61 -5.09 3.96
CA ASN A 117 -0.21 -5.21 4.36
C ASN A 117 -0.01 -5.63 5.83
N THR A 118 -1.04 -5.49 6.67
CA THR A 118 -0.96 -5.78 8.11
C THR A 118 -2.30 -6.33 8.61
N LEU A 119 -2.26 -7.39 9.41
CA LEU A 119 -3.43 -8.05 9.99
C LEU A 119 -3.29 -8.19 11.50
N GLY A 120 -4.42 -8.08 12.25
CA GLY A 120 -4.50 -8.40 13.66
C GLY A 120 -3.61 -7.54 14.56
N VAL A 121 -3.75 -6.22 14.48
CA VAL A 121 -2.84 -5.24 15.11
C VAL A 121 -3.37 -4.60 16.40
N LEU A 122 -4.59 -4.91 16.83
CA LEU A 122 -5.21 -4.25 17.96
C LEU A 122 -5.16 -5.15 19.21
N TYR A 123 -4.66 -4.59 20.29
CA TYR A 123 -4.57 -5.22 21.60
C TYR A 123 -5.02 -4.25 22.67
N VAL A 124 -5.71 -4.76 23.71
CA VAL A 124 -5.94 -4.02 24.95
C VAL A 124 -4.80 -4.35 25.90
N VAL A 125 -4.14 -3.32 26.40
CA VAL A 125 -3.02 -3.47 27.34
C VAL A 125 -3.32 -2.72 28.63
N GLU A 126 -2.83 -3.21 29.75
CA GLU A 126 -2.96 -2.63 31.05
C GLU A 126 -1.59 -2.55 31.75
N ASN A 127 -1.37 -1.51 32.54
CA ASN A 127 -0.25 -1.45 33.48
C ASN A 127 -0.74 -1.97 34.84
N GLY A 128 -0.83 -3.29 34.97
CA GLY A 128 -1.39 -3.97 36.13
C GLY A 128 -1.87 -5.37 35.78
N ASP A 129 -2.80 -5.88 36.55
CA ASP A 129 -3.35 -7.23 36.45
C ASP A 129 -4.85 -7.24 36.83
N SER A 130 -5.57 -6.15 36.56
CA SER A 130 -6.98 -6.00 36.94
C SER A 130 -7.95 -6.32 35.80
N ILE A 131 -7.46 -6.42 34.57
CA ILE A 131 -8.26 -6.72 33.38
C ILE A 131 -7.90 -8.13 32.89
N GLN A 132 -8.78 -9.08 33.13
CA GLN A 132 -8.65 -10.49 32.72
C GLN A 132 -9.68 -10.88 31.65
N SER A 133 -10.74 -10.07 31.52
CA SER A 133 -11.84 -10.28 30.57
C SER A 133 -12.35 -8.95 30.04
N ILE A 134 -13.20 -9.00 29.02
CA ILE A 134 -13.83 -7.79 28.44
C ILE A 134 -14.75 -7.12 29.48
N GLU A 135 -15.41 -7.89 30.32
CA GLU A 135 -16.32 -7.41 31.35
C GLU A 135 -15.62 -6.54 32.40
N ASP A 136 -14.34 -6.76 32.64
CA ASP A 136 -13.55 -5.99 33.61
C ASP A 136 -13.29 -4.55 33.15
N LEU A 137 -13.61 -4.24 31.89
CA LEU A 137 -13.57 -2.88 31.36
C LEU A 137 -14.73 -1.99 31.88
N ARG A 138 -15.76 -2.56 32.53
CA ARG A 138 -16.86 -1.75 33.09
C ARG A 138 -16.35 -0.76 34.11
N GLY A 139 -16.76 0.49 33.93
CA GLY A 139 -16.35 1.63 34.78
C GLY A 139 -14.90 2.07 34.57
N LYS A 140 -14.20 1.51 33.61
CA LYS A 140 -12.82 1.90 33.28
C LYS A 140 -12.75 2.96 32.20
N THR A 141 -11.61 3.62 32.10
CA THR A 141 -11.24 4.49 31.00
C THR A 141 -10.25 3.77 30.09
N VAL A 142 -10.59 3.65 28.82
CA VAL A 142 -9.73 3.11 27.77
C VAL A 142 -9.18 4.28 26.94
N TYR A 143 -7.88 4.37 26.84
CA TYR A 143 -7.20 5.30 25.93
C TYR A 143 -7.02 4.63 24.59
N SER A 144 -7.43 5.28 23.52
CA SER A 144 -7.32 4.76 22.15
C SER A 144 -6.78 5.84 21.21
N THR A 145 -6.32 5.42 20.07
CA THR A 145 -6.00 6.29 18.93
C THR A 145 -6.91 5.91 17.76
N GLY A 146 -6.84 6.67 16.67
CA GLY A 146 -7.57 6.32 15.46
C GLY A 146 -9.09 6.50 15.57
N GLN A 147 -9.53 7.62 16.15
CA GLN A 147 -10.94 8.03 16.09
C GLN A 147 -11.39 8.15 14.62
N GLY A 148 -12.56 7.62 14.27
CA GLY A 148 -13.06 7.53 12.90
C GLY A 148 -12.39 6.44 12.06
N ALA A 149 -11.56 5.58 12.66
CA ALA A 149 -10.83 4.51 11.98
C ALA A 149 -11.05 3.15 12.65
N THR A 150 -10.38 2.11 12.16
CA THR A 150 -10.54 0.72 12.61
C THR A 150 -10.48 0.53 14.13
N PRO A 151 -9.58 1.18 14.90
CA PRO A 151 -9.55 1.00 16.35
C PRO A 151 -10.86 1.35 17.04
N GLU A 152 -11.48 2.46 16.67
CA GLU A 152 -12.78 2.88 17.24
C GLU A 152 -13.87 1.86 16.91
N TYR A 153 -14.02 1.51 15.64
CA TYR A 153 -15.08 0.59 15.22
C TYR A 153 -14.92 -0.80 15.84
N ALA A 154 -13.69 -1.31 15.90
CA ALA A 154 -13.41 -2.60 16.52
C ALA A 154 -13.70 -2.59 18.02
N LEU A 155 -13.28 -1.56 18.76
CA LEU A 155 -13.55 -1.43 20.18
C LEU A 155 -15.06 -1.34 20.46
N ASN A 156 -15.76 -0.47 19.74
CA ASN A 156 -17.20 -0.30 19.87
C ASN A 156 -17.96 -1.59 19.60
N TYR A 157 -17.56 -2.33 18.56
CA TYR A 157 -18.14 -3.64 18.24
C TYR A 157 -17.93 -4.64 19.39
N ILE A 158 -16.69 -4.80 19.86
CA ILE A 158 -16.35 -5.71 20.95
C ILE A 158 -17.15 -5.36 22.22
N LEU A 159 -17.22 -4.10 22.60
CA LEU A 159 -17.98 -3.67 23.77
C LEU A 159 -19.48 -3.95 23.61
N SER A 160 -20.07 -3.65 22.45
CA SER A 160 -21.48 -3.89 22.18
C SER A 160 -21.86 -5.36 22.22
N GLU A 161 -21.02 -6.24 21.64
CA GLU A 161 -21.23 -7.70 21.67
C GLU A 161 -21.13 -8.28 23.09
N ASN A 162 -20.47 -7.57 24.03
CA ASN A 162 -20.39 -7.92 25.43
C ASN A 162 -21.37 -7.10 26.32
N GLY A 163 -22.40 -6.50 25.70
CA GLY A 163 -23.46 -5.78 26.42
C GLY A 163 -22.98 -4.54 27.14
N MET A 164 -21.96 -3.87 26.60
CA MET A 164 -21.42 -2.61 27.12
C MET A 164 -21.58 -1.46 26.13
N THR A 165 -21.86 -0.29 26.64
CA THR A 165 -22.06 0.94 25.87
C THR A 165 -20.95 1.93 26.18
N VAL A 166 -20.28 2.40 25.13
CA VAL A 166 -19.28 3.49 25.24
C VAL A 166 -19.94 4.76 25.78
N GLY A 167 -19.27 5.42 26.72
CA GLY A 167 -19.76 6.62 27.39
C GLY A 167 -20.72 6.36 28.57
N THR A 168 -21.21 5.12 28.73
CA THR A 168 -22.05 4.69 29.86
C THR A 168 -21.33 3.65 30.72
N ASP A 169 -20.96 2.53 30.12
CA ASP A 169 -20.29 1.43 30.83
C ASP A 169 -18.77 1.55 30.78
N VAL A 170 -18.22 2.06 29.68
CA VAL A 170 -16.79 2.25 29.46
C VAL A 170 -16.55 3.65 28.91
N THR A 171 -15.63 4.39 29.51
CA THR A 171 -15.19 5.67 28.99
C THR A 171 -14.08 5.45 27.97
N VAL A 172 -14.18 5.98 26.76
CA VAL A 172 -13.12 5.93 25.76
C VAL A 172 -12.58 7.35 25.50
N GLU A 173 -11.30 7.54 25.72
CA GLU A 173 -10.59 8.79 25.43
C GLU A 173 -9.67 8.60 24.22
N TYR A 174 -9.89 9.39 23.17
CA TYR A 174 -9.06 9.36 21.97
C TYR A 174 -7.86 10.31 22.09
N LYS A 175 -6.68 9.79 21.75
CA LYS A 175 -5.43 10.55 21.67
C LYS A 175 -5.02 10.69 20.21
N SER A 176 -4.35 11.79 19.87
CA SER A 176 -3.94 12.08 18.49
C SER A 176 -2.75 11.25 18.01
N GLU A 177 -1.95 10.69 18.94
CA GLU A 177 -0.73 9.94 18.64
C GLU A 177 -0.69 8.61 19.40
N HIS A 178 0.11 7.67 18.88
CA HIS A 178 0.32 6.34 19.47
C HIS A 178 1.41 6.31 20.58
N SER A 179 1.84 7.44 21.07
CA SER A 179 2.90 7.56 22.10
C SER A 179 2.36 7.90 23.46
#